data_886bd82c6ca55bce6712e41aa85134ed
#
_entry.id   886bd82c6ca55bce6712e41aa85134ed
#
_cell.length_a   1.000
_cell.length_b   1.000
_cell.length_c   1.000
_cell.angle_alpha   90.00
_cell.angle_beta   90.00
_cell.angle_gamma   90.00
#
_symmetry.space_group_name_H-M   'P 1'
#
loop_
_entity.id
_entity.type
_entity.pdbx_description
1 polymer ?
#
loop_
_entity_poly.entity_id
_entity_poly.type
_entity_poly.pdbx_seq_one_letter_code
_entity_poly.pdbx_strand_id
1 'polypeptide(L)'
;RQRQMCIRDSAGADDDIDNDILELLTRRMKVSDEIGKYKKQNNITILQPGRWDKILEKVFVKGAETGLDNEFLEKVFKAIHQASIDRQTKVMNE
;
A
#
# COMPACT_ATOMS: atom_id res chain seq x y z
N ARG A 1 15.11 10.98 10.88
CA ARG A 1 14.86 10.67 12.28
C ARG A 1 15.80 9.58 12.77
N GLN A 2 16.56 9.89 13.79
CA GLN A 2 17.50 8.96 14.39
C GLN A 2 16.83 8.12 15.46
N ARG A 3 17.17 6.86 15.49
CA ARG A 3 16.62 5.98 16.49
C ARG A 3 17.63 4.92 16.83
N GLN A 4 17.97 4.84 18.11
CA GLN A 4 18.88 3.83 18.59
C GLN A 4 18.09 2.61 19.00
N MET A 5 18.48 1.50 18.43
CA MET A 5 17.81 0.23 18.69
C MET A 5 18.55 -0.54 19.77
N CYS A 6 17.91 -0.75 20.88
CA CYS A 6 18.37 -1.65 21.90
C CYS A 6 17.19 -2.49 22.36
N ILE A 7 17.47 -3.52 23.16
CA ILE A 7 16.42 -4.46 23.53
C ILE A 7 15.25 -3.76 24.22
N ARG A 8 15.57 -2.79 25.10
CA ARG A 8 14.53 -2.07 25.81
C ARG A 8 13.65 -1.22 24.90
N ASP A 9 14.24 -0.72 23.82
CA ASP A 9 13.56 0.19 22.93
C ASP A 9 12.84 -0.53 21.78
N SER A 10 13.06 -1.84 21.64
CA SER A 10 12.51 -2.58 20.50
C SER A 10 10.99 -2.53 20.43
N ALA A 11 10.32 -2.70 21.57
CA ALA A 11 8.86 -2.67 21.61
C ALA A 11 8.32 -1.30 21.22
N GLY A 12 8.95 -0.22 21.74
CA GLY A 12 8.55 1.13 21.39
C GLY A 12 8.84 1.45 19.92
N ALA A 13 9.97 0.92 19.41
CA ALA A 13 10.32 1.12 18.01
C ALA A 13 9.31 0.43 17.09
N ASP A 14 8.87 -0.78 17.43
CA ASP A 14 7.86 -1.50 16.67
C ASP A 14 6.54 -0.74 16.65
N ASP A 15 6.13 -0.19 17.79
CA ASP A 15 4.91 0.60 17.86
C ASP A 15 4.99 1.85 17.00
N ASP A 16 6.14 2.52 16.99
CA ASP A 16 6.35 3.72 16.18
C ASP A 16 6.31 3.38 14.69
N ILE A 17 6.93 2.26 14.32
CA ILE A 17 6.93 1.80 12.94
C ILE A 17 5.52 1.42 12.52
N ASP A 18 4.78 0.73 13.37
CA ASP A 18 3.40 0.35 13.08
C ASP A 18 2.54 1.59 12.88
N ASN A 19 2.74 2.63 13.68
CA ASN A 19 2.03 3.89 13.52
C ASN A 19 2.37 4.55 12.19
N ASP A 20 3.63 4.49 11.78
CA ASP A 20 4.05 5.01 10.49
C ASP A 20 3.37 4.24 9.35
N ILE A 21 3.29 2.92 9.47
CA ILE A 21 2.61 2.09 8.46
C ILE A 21 1.14 2.47 8.38
N LEU A 22 0.47 2.61 9.52
CA LEU A 22 -0.94 3.00 9.54
C LEU A 22 -1.16 4.35 8.90
N GLU A 23 -0.28 5.30 9.17
CA GLU A 23 -0.37 6.63 8.56
C GLU A 23 -0.21 6.55 7.05
N LEU A 24 0.77 5.79 6.58
CA LEU A 24 1.00 5.62 5.14
C LEU A 24 -0.17 4.91 4.47
N LEU A 25 -0.72 3.89 5.11
CA LEU A 25 -1.90 3.20 4.58
C LEU A 25 -3.10 4.14 4.51
N THR A 26 -3.29 4.97 5.52
CA THR A 26 -4.37 5.95 5.54
C THR A 26 -4.23 6.92 4.36
N ARG A 27 -3.02 7.43 4.14
CA ARG A 27 -2.75 8.33 3.02
C ARG A 27 -3.00 7.64 1.69
N ARG A 28 -2.58 6.39 1.57
CA ARG A 28 -2.77 5.62 0.35
C ARG A 28 -4.26 5.41 0.06
N MET A 29 -5.04 5.14 1.09
CA MET A 29 -6.48 4.96 0.91
C MET A 29 -7.18 6.26 0.52
N LYS A 30 -6.73 7.40 1.05
CA LYS A 30 -7.26 8.70 0.63
C LYS A 30 -6.98 8.96 -0.85
N VAL A 31 -5.78 8.61 -1.30
CA VAL A 31 -5.42 8.71 -2.71
C VAL A 31 -6.31 7.79 -3.55
N SER A 32 -6.60 6.59 -3.05
CA SER A 32 -7.50 5.66 -3.74
C SER A 32 -8.90 6.25 -3.89
N ASP A 33 -9.39 6.94 -2.86
CA ASP A 33 -10.69 7.63 -2.94
C ASP A 33 -10.67 8.68 -4.04
N GLU A 34 -9.61 9.48 -4.12
CA GLU A 34 -9.44 10.51 -5.15
C GLU A 34 -9.39 9.89 -6.55
N ILE A 35 -8.65 8.79 -6.68
CA ILE A 35 -8.57 8.06 -7.95
C ILE A 35 -9.95 7.53 -8.35
N GLY A 36 -10.69 7.01 -7.38
CA GLY A 36 -12.05 6.55 -7.63
C GLY A 36 -12.97 7.64 -8.15
N LYS A 37 -12.87 8.84 -7.55
CA LYS A 37 -13.64 9.99 -8.00
C LYS A 37 -13.27 10.39 -9.42
N TYR A 38 -11.98 10.41 -9.71
CA TYR A 38 -11.47 10.75 -11.04
C TYR A 38 -12.00 9.77 -12.09
N LYS A 39 -11.90 8.48 -11.78
CA LYS A 39 -12.35 7.42 -12.68
C LYS A 39 -13.86 7.49 -12.92
N LYS A 40 -14.61 7.78 -11.85
CA LYS A 40 -16.06 7.95 -11.96
C LYS A 40 -16.42 9.10 -12.89
N GLN A 41 -15.77 10.24 -12.71
CA GLN A 41 -16.04 11.44 -13.51
C GLN A 41 -15.66 11.27 -14.97
N ASN A 42 -14.67 10.42 -15.25
CA ASN A 42 -14.14 10.24 -16.60
C ASN A 42 -14.51 8.88 -17.22
N ASN A 43 -15.38 8.13 -16.57
CA ASN A 43 -15.83 6.82 -17.05
C ASN A 43 -14.68 5.86 -17.31
N ILE A 44 -13.70 5.85 -16.40
CA ILE A 44 -12.53 4.99 -16.52
C ILE A 44 -12.76 3.73 -15.67
N THR A 45 -12.36 2.59 -16.22
CA THR A 45 -12.46 1.31 -15.51
C THR A 45 -11.51 1.28 -14.31
N ILE A 46 -12.00 0.76 -13.18
CA ILE A 46 -11.19 0.63 -11.97
C ILE A 46 -10.05 -0.36 -12.20
N LEU A 47 -10.37 -1.54 -12.73
CA LEU A 47 -9.38 -2.57 -12.98
C LEU A 47 -8.69 -2.32 -14.31
N GLN A 48 -7.40 -2.04 -14.24
CA GLN A 48 -6.58 -1.78 -15.43
C GLN A 48 -5.76 -3.03 -15.73
N PRO A 49 -5.85 -3.58 -16.95
CA PRO A 49 -5.08 -4.77 -17.31
C PRO A 49 -3.58 -4.55 -17.09
N GLY A 50 -2.92 -5.53 -16.47
CA GLY A 50 -1.49 -5.47 -16.25
C GLY A 50 -1.04 -4.57 -15.10
N ARG A 51 -1.96 -3.86 -14.46
CA ARG A 51 -1.60 -2.95 -13.37
C ARG A 51 -0.99 -3.71 -12.18
N TRP A 52 -1.59 -4.85 -11.82
CA TRP A 52 -1.09 -5.66 -10.72
C TRP A 52 0.31 -6.20 -11.02
N ASP A 53 0.54 -6.65 -12.25
CA ASP A 53 1.85 -7.16 -12.65
C ASP A 53 2.92 -6.09 -12.53
N LYS A 54 2.61 -4.86 -12.92
CA LYS A 54 3.55 -3.74 -12.79
C LYS A 54 3.86 -3.42 -11.35
N ILE A 55 2.85 -3.47 -10.49
CA ILE A 55 3.04 -3.24 -9.05
C ILE A 55 3.97 -4.29 -8.48
N LEU A 56 3.73 -5.56 -8.78
CA LEU A 56 4.56 -6.65 -8.29
C LEU A 56 6.00 -6.54 -8.76
N GLU A 57 6.20 -6.22 -10.04
CA GLU A 57 7.54 -6.05 -10.60
C GLU A 57 8.31 -4.98 -9.82
N LYS A 58 7.69 -3.84 -9.59
CA LYS A 58 8.30 -2.74 -8.86
C LYS A 58 8.60 -3.13 -7.43
N VAL A 59 7.67 -3.81 -6.78
CA VAL A 59 7.80 -4.25 -5.40
C VAL A 59 8.94 -5.26 -5.25
N PHE A 60 9.05 -6.20 -6.19
CA PHE A 60 10.09 -7.21 -6.13
C PHE A 60 11.48 -6.62 -6.34
N VAL A 61 11.60 -5.65 -7.23
CA VAL A 61 12.88 -4.96 -7.46
C VAL A 61 13.33 -4.25 -6.18
N LYS A 62 12.43 -3.51 -5.56
CA LYS A 62 12.73 -2.82 -4.30
C LYS A 62 12.98 -3.81 -3.16
N GLY A 63 12.21 -4.90 -3.14
CA GLY A 63 12.39 -5.93 -2.13
C GLY A 63 13.76 -6.58 -2.18
N ALA A 64 14.27 -6.81 -3.39
CA ALA A 64 15.60 -7.38 -3.57
C ALA A 64 16.68 -6.46 -2.97
N GLU A 65 16.50 -5.15 -3.11
CA GLU A 65 17.43 -4.18 -2.54
C GLU A 65 17.38 -4.13 -1.02
N THR A 66 16.22 -4.39 -0.44
CA THR A 66 16.01 -4.25 1.00
C THR A 66 16.11 -5.55 1.76
N GLY A 67 16.22 -6.68 1.06
CA GLY A 67 16.31 -7.99 1.69
C GLY A 67 14.99 -8.54 2.19
N LEU A 68 13.87 -7.94 1.81
CA LEU A 68 12.55 -8.43 2.20
C LEU A 68 12.14 -9.61 1.33
N ASP A 69 11.43 -10.56 1.93
CA ASP A 69 10.98 -11.76 1.26
C ASP A 69 9.88 -11.44 0.23
N ASN A 70 10.05 -11.98 -0.98
CA ASN A 70 9.10 -11.73 -2.07
C ASN A 70 7.70 -12.24 -1.76
N GLU A 71 7.60 -13.39 -1.12
CA GLU A 71 6.29 -13.96 -0.77
C GLU A 71 5.56 -13.06 0.22
N PHE A 72 6.28 -12.55 1.20
CA PHE A 72 5.74 -11.59 2.16
C PHE A 72 5.28 -10.33 1.47
N LEU A 73 6.13 -9.77 0.60
CA LEU A 73 5.81 -8.54 -0.12
C LEU A 73 4.60 -8.72 -1.03
N GLU A 74 4.50 -9.85 -1.69
CA GLU A 74 3.36 -10.13 -2.56
C GLU A 74 2.06 -10.13 -1.76
N LYS A 75 2.06 -10.79 -0.61
CA LYS A 75 0.88 -10.86 0.25
C LYS A 75 0.47 -9.48 0.75
N VAL A 76 1.43 -8.70 1.22
CA VAL A 76 1.16 -7.36 1.75
C VAL A 76 0.60 -6.46 0.66
N PHE A 77 1.25 -6.40 -0.49
CA PHE A 77 0.83 -5.50 -1.56
C PHE A 77 -0.43 -5.98 -2.26
N LYS A 78 -0.67 -7.28 -2.28
CA LYS A 78 -1.94 -7.81 -2.78
C LYS A 78 -3.10 -7.31 -1.90
N ALA A 79 -2.93 -7.35 -0.58
CA ALA A 79 -3.94 -6.86 0.35
C ALA A 79 -4.15 -5.37 0.16
N ILE A 80 -3.07 -4.60 0.02
CA ILE A 80 -3.15 -3.16 -0.20
C ILE A 80 -3.86 -2.85 -1.51
N HIS A 81 -3.48 -3.55 -2.57
CA HIS A 81 -4.08 -3.35 -3.89
C HIS A 81 -5.57 -3.66 -3.86
N GLN A 82 -5.95 -4.77 -3.21
CA GLN A 82 -7.36 -5.14 -3.10
C GLN A 82 -8.14 -4.10 -2.32
N ALA A 83 -7.59 -3.61 -1.21
CA ALA A 83 -8.23 -2.57 -0.41
C ALA A 83 -8.41 -1.29 -1.22
N SER A 84 -7.42 -0.97 -2.05
CA SER A 84 -7.47 0.20 -2.92
C SER A 84 -8.59 0.07 -3.95
N ILE A 85 -8.70 -1.11 -4.56
CA ILE A 85 -9.77 -1.41 -5.53
C ILE A 85 -11.14 -1.29 -4.86
N ASP A 86 -11.26 -1.83 -3.65
CA ASP A 86 -12.52 -1.80 -2.91
C ASP A 86 -12.94 -0.35 -2.60
N ARG A 87 -11.99 0.51 -2.24
CA ARG A 87 -12.27 1.93 -1.99
C ARG A 87 -12.74 2.63 -3.27
N GLN A 88 -12.07 2.36 -4.38
CA GLN A 88 -12.45 2.96 -5.67
C GLN A 88 -13.83 2.50 -6.09
N THR A 89 -14.13 1.22 -5.90
CA THR A 89 -15.44 0.66 -6.22
C THR A 89 -16.54 1.34 -5.39
N LYS A 90 -16.28 1.52 -4.10
CA LYS A 90 -17.23 2.19 -3.21
C LYS A 90 -17.51 3.61 -3.68
N VAL A 91 -16.47 4.35 -4.01
CA VAL A 91 -16.62 5.73 -4.49
C VAL A 91 -17.41 5.78 -5.80
N MET A 92 -17.15 4.85 -6.71
CA MET A 92 -17.85 4.81 -7.99
C MET A 92 -19.32 4.49 -7.86
N ASN A 93 -19.69 3.78 -6.79
CA ASN A 93 -21.10 3.40 -6.56
C ASN A 93 -21.87 4.43 -5.74
N GLU A 94 -21.21 5.48 -5.28
CA GLU A 94 -21.86 6.56 -4.51
C GLU A 94 -22.62 7.55 -5.38
#